data_982c0efadded382b2d52efa999a19eab
#
_entry.id   982c0efadded382b2d52efa999a19eab
#
_cell.length_a   1.000
_cell.length_b   1.000
_cell.length_c   1.000
_cell.angle_alpha   90.00
_cell.angle_beta   90.00
_cell.angle_gamma   90.00
#
_symmetry.space_group_name_H-M   'P 1'
#
loop_
_entity.id
_entity.type
_entity.pdbx_description
1 polymer ?
#
loop_
_entity_poly.entity_id
_entity_poly.type
_entity_poly.pdbx_seq_one_letter_code
_entity_poly.pdbx_strand_id
1 'polypeptide(L)'
;MSWSAYLYDTMTGLLAQRLDVPSFSWSMTVSDSSFSTTAQGKGVGDDELSGMELPWSQIPGDTPAARAAALQPYKRGIVLFWKSPSDDSVSMGRPILAGALGVRKSSWRDVSVPYVSMMGLLNDRYLVHEDAFGKDAGHTSKQVFRWENLSWRALACEVIRQCTSYKPGGELPIDLPYLDEQGTHSLPSDGASGDKNAPKRKSKKRVNTADGYVETVVDGDTTTITEQHVAKKTKQITETKPYTYETRKGTVTKQHTTTRTITTAQTTVTKKTVTKNYKDYSERTVTTTTTVYSFDGNGNQTGSETSTDGPHKEILPRQTVAEYADFNVANHRASDILKNIANADGGPDMQFRPYLSDVQHIRFQFMAGSDGDVYLNQDKRLSLSCSPYGGTLENVKIDRAAPYMRVYATGAGSDSGTMCDLAEDLSLTSISDPWPLRETTLSSTDSKTYDLLDSAAKGMLSANCYPLAQLSGEINVNDCDESGMPLHPLGSFWPGEMFDIAIDGFPDWPDGVYPMRLMQMSGDESGKVTLKFDPVREPVE
;
A
#
# COMPACT_ATOMS: atom_id res chain seq x y z
N MET A 1 -2.37 -19.73 -29.51
CA MET A 1 -2.11 -19.20 -28.16
C MET A 1 -1.28 -20.20 -27.41
N SER A 2 -0.33 -19.76 -26.61
CA SER A 2 0.57 -20.71 -25.95
C SER A 2 1.12 -20.16 -24.64
N TRP A 3 1.20 -21.05 -23.69
CA TRP A 3 1.95 -20.83 -22.46
C TRP A 3 3.44 -21.08 -22.66
N SER A 4 4.25 -20.35 -21.94
CA SER A 4 5.67 -20.63 -21.79
C SER A 4 6.14 -20.29 -20.38
N ALA A 5 7.01 -21.13 -19.83
CA ALA A 5 7.58 -20.91 -18.50
C ALA A 5 9.08 -20.61 -18.63
N TYR A 6 9.56 -19.67 -17.84
CA TYR A 6 10.97 -19.31 -17.74
C TYR A 6 11.40 -19.22 -16.30
N LEU A 7 12.64 -19.62 -16.07
CA LEU A 7 13.34 -19.33 -14.83
C LEU A 7 13.92 -17.92 -14.89
N TYR A 8 13.95 -17.23 -13.77
CA TYR A 8 14.56 -15.90 -13.67
C TYR A 8 15.36 -15.75 -12.38
N ASP A 9 16.24 -14.77 -12.31
CA ASP A 9 16.96 -14.40 -11.09
C ASP A 9 16.08 -13.50 -10.21
N THR A 10 15.82 -13.92 -8.99
CA THR A 10 14.84 -13.28 -8.10
C THR A 10 15.23 -11.85 -7.69
N MET A 11 16.53 -11.54 -7.59
CA MET A 11 16.99 -10.21 -7.20
C MET A 11 16.96 -9.23 -8.37
N THR A 12 17.41 -9.68 -9.54
CA THR A 12 17.58 -8.79 -10.70
C THR A 12 16.38 -8.80 -11.63
N GLY A 13 15.55 -9.86 -11.57
CA GLY A 13 14.50 -10.10 -12.54
C GLY A 13 14.98 -10.66 -13.87
N LEU A 14 16.30 -10.89 -14.05
CA LEU A 14 16.87 -11.35 -15.31
C LEU A 14 16.36 -12.74 -15.67
N LEU A 15 15.73 -12.86 -16.83
CA LEU A 15 15.31 -14.15 -17.41
C LEU A 15 16.53 -15.02 -17.68
N ALA A 16 16.45 -16.29 -17.29
CA ALA A 16 17.54 -17.25 -17.43
C ALA A 16 17.23 -18.28 -18.52
N GLN A 17 16.50 -19.33 -18.19
CA GLN A 17 16.28 -20.47 -19.04
C GLN A 17 14.80 -20.78 -19.17
N ARG A 18 14.39 -21.26 -20.35
CA ARG A 18 13.05 -21.81 -20.52
C ARG A 18 12.93 -23.12 -19.75
N LEU A 19 11.79 -23.28 -19.07
CA LEU A 19 11.41 -24.49 -18.38
C LEU A 19 10.27 -25.16 -19.15
N ASP A 20 10.38 -26.45 -19.37
CA ASP A 20 9.30 -27.22 -19.96
C ASP A 20 8.36 -27.74 -18.88
N VAL A 21 7.14 -27.19 -18.87
CA VAL A 21 6.09 -27.55 -17.90
C VAL A 21 4.85 -27.95 -18.70
N PRO A 22 4.69 -29.24 -18.98
CA PRO A 22 3.65 -29.72 -19.90
C PRO A 22 2.23 -29.64 -19.32
N SER A 23 2.11 -29.72 -18.00
CA SER A 23 0.81 -29.61 -17.31
C SER A 23 0.98 -28.87 -15.99
N PHE A 24 0.10 -27.91 -15.75
CA PHE A 24 0.12 -27.09 -14.53
C PHE A 24 -1.27 -26.50 -14.25
N SER A 25 -1.45 -26.09 -13.03
CA SER A 25 -2.55 -25.23 -12.61
C SER A 25 -1.99 -23.97 -11.95
N TRP A 26 -2.72 -22.88 -12.07
CA TRP A 26 -2.38 -21.62 -11.46
C TRP A 26 -3.61 -20.95 -10.88
N SER A 27 -3.42 -20.16 -9.86
CA SER A 27 -4.48 -19.36 -9.26
C SER A 27 -3.92 -18.01 -8.81
N MET A 28 -4.74 -17.01 -8.88
CA MET A 28 -4.44 -15.67 -8.45
C MET A 28 -5.66 -15.08 -7.74
N THR A 29 -5.44 -14.57 -6.55
CA THR A 29 -6.41 -13.79 -5.78
C THR A 29 -6.02 -12.32 -5.79
N VAL A 30 -6.79 -11.47 -5.13
CA VAL A 30 -6.47 -10.04 -5.00
C VAL A 30 -5.08 -9.82 -4.39
N SER A 31 -4.69 -10.62 -3.40
CA SER A 31 -3.47 -10.40 -2.61
C SER A 31 -2.36 -11.42 -2.85
N ASP A 32 -2.65 -12.55 -3.44
CA ASP A 32 -1.68 -13.66 -3.55
C ASP A 32 -1.83 -14.48 -4.84
N SER A 33 -0.83 -15.32 -5.12
CA SER A 33 -0.82 -16.20 -6.28
C SER A 33 -0.22 -17.56 -5.94
N SER A 34 -0.70 -18.60 -6.64
CA SER A 34 -0.22 -19.96 -6.50
C SER A 34 0.04 -20.62 -7.85
N PHE A 35 0.94 -21.54 -7.87
CA PHE A 35 1.30 -22.32 -9.05
C PHE A 35 1.58 -23.77 -8.66
N SER A 36 1.04 -24.74 -9.39
CA SER A 36 1.25 -26.15 -9.13
C SER A 36 1.35 -26.94 -10.42
N THR A 37 2.28 -27.90 -10.50
CA THR A 37 2.28 -28.89 -11.57
C THR A 37 1.44 -30.09 -11.10
N THR A 38 0.41 -30.42 -11.84
CA THR A 38 -0.44 -31.57 -11.54
C THR A 38 0.30 -32.87 -11.86
N ALA A 39 0.96 -33.44 -10.89
CA ALA A 39 1.31 -34.88 -10.95
C ALA A 39 0.19 -35.78 -10.44
N GLN A 40 -0.79 -35.29 -9.69
CA GLN A 40 -2.03 -35.98 -9.30
C GLN A 40 -3.04 -34.99 -8.75
N GLY A 41 -4.27 -35.01 -9.33
CA GLY A 41 -5.38 -34.16 -8.97
C GLY A 41 -5.75 -34.21 -7.48
N LYS A 42 -5.22 -33.28 -6.72
CA LYS A 42 -5.79 -32.86 -5.44
C LYS A 42 -6.23 -31.42 -5.59
N GLY A 43 -7.51 -31.21 -5.34
CA GLY A 43 -8.17 -29.93 -5.48
C GLY A 43 -7.45 -28.80 -4.73
N VAL A 44 -7.45 -27.67 -5.36
CA VAL A 44 -7.11 -26.37 -4.78
C VAL A 44 -8.05 -26.14 -3.60
N GLY A 45 -7.55 -26.27 -2.36
CA GLY A 45 -8.42 -26.08 -1.20
C GLY A 45 -7.78 -26.12 0.18
N ASP A 46 -6.53 -26.56 0.31
CA ASP A 46 -5.83 -26.54 1.59
C ASP A 46 -4.37 -26.11 1.40
N ASP A 47 -3.83 -25.40 2.39
CA ASP A 47 -2.51 -24.78 2.49
C ASP A 47 -1.27 -25.67 2.22
N GLU A 48 -1.43 -26.84 1.62
CA GLU A 48 -0.34 -27.75 1.31
C GLU A 48 -0.02 -27.78 -0.19
N LEU A 49 1.08 -27.10 -0.52
CA LEU A 49 1.93 -27.35 -1.69
C LEU A 49 1.51 -26.68 -3.01
N SER A 50 1.47 -25.34 -3.02
CA SER A 50 1.79 -24.60 -4.23
C SER A 50 3.24 -24.94 -4.62
N GLY A 51 3.48 -25.54 -5.79
CA GLY A 51 4.83 -25.88 -6.22
C GLY A 51 4.91 -26.81 -7.43
N MET A 52 6.12 -26.98 -7.91
CA MET A 52 6.43 -27.85 -9.04
C MET A 52 6.90 -29.23 -8.57
N GLU A 53 6.41 -30.27 -9.22
CA GLU A 53 7.01 -31.59 -9.19
C GLU A 53 7.33 -32.02 -10.63
N LEU A 54 8.60 -32.04 -10.97
CA LEU A 54 9.07 -32.27 -12.34
C LEU A 54 10.13 -33.37 -12.37
N PRO A 55 10.13 -34.22 -13.41
CA PRO A 55 11.21 -35.15 -13.62
C PRO A 55 12.52 -34.42 -13.96
N TRP A 56 13.66 -34.99 -13.57
CA TRP A 56 14.97 -34.37 -13.83
C TRP A 56 15.26 -34.11 -15.31
N SER A 57 14.61 -34.83 -16.22
CA SER A 57 14.72 -34.64 -17.66
C SER A 57 14.16 -33.31 -18.17
N GLN A 58 13.24 -32.70 -17.40
CA GLN A 58 12.64 -31.39 -17.75
C GLN A 58 13.41 -30.22 -17.14
N ILE A 59 14.33 -30.49 -16.20
CA ILE A 59 15.13 -29.43 -15.57
C ILE A 59 16.31 -29.07 -16.49
N PRO A 60 16.44 -27.79 -16.86
CA PRO A 60 17.51 -27.36 -17.76
C PRO A 60 18.90 -27.54 -17.11
N GLY A 61 19.85 -28.01 -17.93
CA GLY A 61 21.25 -28.19 -17.57
C GLY A 61 21.78 -29.59 -17.89
N ASP A 62 22.96 -29.65 -18.49
CA ASP A 62 23.60 -30.89 -18.95
C ASP A 62 24.31 -31.64 -17.80
N THR A 63 24.59 -30.94 -16.71
CA THR A 63 25.28 -31.51 -15.56
C THR A 63 24.43 -31.44 -14.29
N PRO A 64 24.67 -32.31 -13.29
CA PRO A 64 24.00 -32.19 -11.99
C PRO A 64 24.18 -30.82 -11.34
N ALA A 65 25.36 -30.21 -11.48
CA ALA A 65 25.64 -28.87 -10.95
C ALA A 65 24.82 -27.78 -11.68
N ALA A 66 24.65 -27.87 -12.99
CA ALA A 66 23.85 -26.94 -13.78
C ALA A 66 22.36 -27.04 -13.42
N ARG A 67 21.81 -28.26 -13.32
CA ARG A 67 20.43 -28.48 -12.85
C ARG A 67 20.23 -27.98 -11.42
N ALA A 68 21.20 -28.20 -10.54
CA ALA A 68 21.15 -27.67 -9.18
C ALA A 68 21.15 -26.14 -9.13
N ALA A 69 21.93 -25.49 -10.00
CA ALA A 69 22.00 -24.03 -10.12
C ALA A 69 20.70 -23.43 -10.71
N ALA A 70 20.05 -24.13 -11.63
CA ALA A 70 18.77 -23.73 -12.21
C ALA A 70 17.62 -23.67 -11.19
N LEU A 71 17.68 -24.53 -10.15
CA LEU A 71 16.66 -24.63 -9.11
C LEU A 71 17.16 -24.18 -7.73
N GLN A 72 18.05 -23.20 -7.66
CA GLN A 72 18.52 -22.70 -6.37
C GLN A 72 17.38 -22.00 -5.61
N PRO A 73 17.05 -22.47 -4.39
CA PRO A 73 15.98 -21.89 -3.59
C PRO A 73 16.17 -20.39 -3.36
N TYR A 74 15.08 -19.63 -3.48
CA TYR A 74 14.99 -18.18 -3.32
C TYR A 74 15.90 -17.33 -4.23
N LYS A 75 16.90 -17.95 -4.88
CA LYS A 75 17.75 -17.28 -5.88
C LYS A 75 17.13 -17.32 -7.27
N ARG A 76 16.36 -18.35 -7.53
CA ARG A 76 15.64 -18.51 -8.80
C ARG A 76 14.14 -18.40 -8.58
N GLY A 77 13.48 -17.85 -9.56
CA GLY A 77 12.04 -17.78 -9.65
C GLY A 77 11.54 -18.40 -10.94
N ILE A 78 10.24 -18.59 -11.02
CA ILE A 78 9.52 -19.02 -12.22
C ILE A 78 8.55 -17.93 -12.64
N VAL A 79 8.43 -17.72 -13.96
CA VAL A 79 7.43 -16.84 -14.57
C VAL A 79 6.70 -17.58 -15.67
N LEU A 80 5.37 -17.45 -15.69
CA LEU A 80 4.50 -17.97 -16.74
C LEU A 80 4.09 -16.83 -17.66
N PHE A 81 4.32 -17.03 -18.96
CA PHE A 81 3.90 -16.12 -20.01
C PHE A 81 2.75 -16.70 -20.79
N TRP A 82 1.78 -15.85 -21.09
CA TRP A 82 0.72 -16.13 -22.03
C TRP A 82 0.92 -15.32 -23.30
N LYS A 83 0.96 -16.00 -24.44
CA LYS A 83 1.06 -15.36 -25.75
C LYS A 83 -0.28 -15.45 -26.47
N SER A 84 -0.90 -14.29 -26.69
CA SER A 84 -2.07 -14.12 -27.54
C SER A 84 -1.67 -13.93 -29.00
N PRO A 85 -2.52 -14.26 -29.97
CA PRO A 85 -2.30 -13.94 -31.37
C PRO A 85 -2.12 -12.46 -31.66
N SER A 86 -2.74 -11.58 -30.85
CA SER A 86 -2.61 -10.12 -30.97
C SER A 86 -1.30 -9.55 -30.42
N ASP A 87 -0.49 -10.36 -29.73
CA ASP A 87 0.76 -9.92 -29.09
C ASP A 87 1.97 -10.10 -30.02
N ASP A 88 1.88 -9.64 -31.27
CA ASP A 88 2.99 -9.75 -32.25
C ASP A 88 4.24 -8.97 -31.84
N SER A 89 4.09 -7.92 -31.02
CA SER A 89 5.19 -7.07 -30.56
C SER A 89 6.02 -7.70 -29.43
N VAL A 90 5.50 -8.71 -28.71
CA VAL A 90 6.19 -9.35 -27.57
C VAL A 90 6.44 -10.82 -27.89
N SER A 91 7.72 -11.16 -28.15
CA SER A 91 8.09 -12.52 -28.59
C SER A 91 7.71 -13.63 -27.62
N MET A 92 7.68 -13.36 -26.32
CA MET A 92 7.36 -14.31 -25.24
C MET A 92 5.89 -14.21 -24.74
N GLY A 93 5.16 -13.13 -25.09
CA GLY A 93 3.83 -12.85 -24.55
C GLY A 93 3.87 -12.02 -23.26
N ARG A 94 2.77 -11.98 -22.54
CA ARG A 94 2.63 -11.22 -21.29
C ARG A 94 2.90 -12.11 -20.08
N PRO A 95 3.66 -11.66 -19.07
CA PRO A 95 3.80 -12.39 -17.83
C PRO A 95 2.49 -12.35 -17.05
N ILE A 96 1.98 -13.51 -16.67
CA ILE A 96 0.73 -13.64 -15.94
C ILE A 96 1.00 -13.91 -14.46
N LEU A 97 1.96 -14.77 -14.18
CA LEU A 97 2.29 -15.18 -12.83
C LEU A 97 3.80 -15.29 -12.70
N ALA A 98 4.34 -14.77 -11.60
CA ALA A 98 5.76 -14.92 -11.29
C ALA A 98 5.96 -15.01 -9.77
N GLY A 99 6.94 -15.81 -9.36
CA GLY A 99 7.31 -15.97 -7.96
C GLY A 99 8.63 -16.70 -7.81
N ALA A 100 9.14 -16.77 -6.58
CA ALA A 100 10.40 -17.47 -6.29
C ALA A 100 10.21 -18.98 -6.16
N LEU A 101 11.29 -19.71 -6.33
CA LEU A 101 11.37 -21.14 -6.01
C LEU A 101 11.76 -21.32 -4.54
N GLY A 102 10.97 -22.06 -3.78
CA GLY A 102 11.25 -22.40 -2.39
C GLY A 102 12.25 -23.53 -2.21
N VAL A 103 12.33 -24.05 -0.99
CA VAL A 103 13.28 -25.11 -0.63
C VAL A 103 12.86 -26.43 -1.28
N ARG A 104 13.68 -26.92 -2.21
CA ARG A 104 13.40 -28.12 -2.98
C ARG A 104 13.59 -29.40 -2.20
N LYS A 105 12.82 -30.42 -2.57
CA LYS A 105 13.02 -31.84 -2.18
C LYS A 105 13.35 -32.64 -3.44
N SER A 106 14.35 -33.45 -3.40
CA SER A 106 14.87 -34.22 -4.56
C SER A 106 14.74 -35.69 -4.35
N SER A 107 14.22 -36.43 -5.34
CA SER A 107 14.26 -37.87 -5.45
C SER A 107 15.18 -38.32 -6.58
N TRP A 108 15.32 -39.63 -6.79
CA TRP A 108 16.03 -40.17 -7.95
C TRP A 108 15.37 -39.86 -9.30
N ARG A 109 14.05 -39.65 -9.32
CA ARG A 109 13.26 -39.49 -10.55
C ARG A 109 12.85 -38.07 -10.80
N ASP A 110 12.53 -37.34 -9.74
CA ASP A 110 11.88 -36.06 -9.76
C ASP A 110 12.43 -35.08 -8.72
N VAL A 111 12.06 -33.85 -8.87
CA VAL A 111 12.34 -32.79 -7.92
C VAL A 111 11.04 -32.04 -7.62
N SER A 112 10.74 -31.85 -6.34
CA SER A 112 9.65 -31.02 -5.85
C SER A 112 10.19 -29.68 -5.37
N VAL A 113 9.64 -28.59 -5.88
CA VAL A 113 10.08 -27.22 -5.60
C VAL A 113 8.85 -26.38 -5.27
N PRO A 114 8.67 -25.93 -4.02
CA PRO A 114 7.58 -25.02 -3.68
C PRO A 114 7.63 -23.73 -4.49
N TYR A 115 6.47 -23.21 -4.85
CA TYR A 115 6.32 -21.87 -5.40
C TYR A 115 6.09 -20.87 -4.25
N VAL A 116 6.75 -19.73 -4.30
CA VAL A 116 6.63 -18.65 -3.32
C VAL A 116 6.26 -17.38 -4.04
N SER A 117 5.08 -16.85 -3.80
CA SER A 117 4.62 -15.59 -4.36
C SER A 117 5.46 -14.40 -3.88
N MET A 118 5.27 -13.22 -4.44
CA MET A 118 5.96 -12.00 -3.98
C MET A 118 5.57 -11.65 -2.54
N MET A 119 4.30 -11.83 -2.17
CA MET A 119 3.86 -11.68 -0.77
C MET A 119 4.52 -12.72 0.14
N GLY A 120 4.67 -13.96 -0.33
CA GLY A 120 5.38 -15.02 0.37
C GLY A 120 6.88 -14.70 0.58
N LEU A 121 7.55 -14.04 -0.36
CA LEU A 121 8.93 -13.55 -0.17
C LEU A 121 9.03 -12.50 0.94
N LEU A 122 8.00 -11.67 1.11
CA LEU A 122 7.95 -10.67 2.16
C LEU A 122 7.71 -11.27 3.56
N ASN A 123 7.32 -12.55 3.68
CA ASN A 123 7.27 -13.27 4.95
C ASN A 123 8.64 -13.40 5.62
N ASP A 124 9.71 -13.47 4.81
CA ASP A 124 11.09 -13.58 5.29
C ASP A 124 11.79 -12.23 5.40
N ARG A 125 11.03 -11.13 5.32
CA ARG A 125 11.53 -9.76 5.42
C ARG A 125 10.94 -9.08 6.66
N TYR A 126 11.81 -8.46 7.43
CA TYR A 126 11.44 -7.84 8.69
C TYR A 126 11.67 -6.33 8.66
N LEU A 127 10.75 -5.57 9.21
CA LEU A 127 10.87 -4.13 9.40
C LEU A 127 11.78 -3.87 10.61
N VAL A 128 13.07 -3.61 10.38
CA VAL A 128 14.08 -3.44 11.44
C VAL A 128 15.09 -2.38 11.02
N HIS A 129 15.41 -1.47 11.95
CA HIS A 129 16.58 -0.59 11.84
C HIS A 129 17.84 -1.35 12.30
N GLU A 130 18.55 -1.96 11.37
CA GLU A 130 19.70 -2.81 11.64
C GLU A 130 20.85 -2.06 12.34
N ASP A 131 20.95 -0.75 12.10
CA ASP A 131 21.97 0.09 12.74
C ASP A 131 21.72 0.31 14.24
N ALA A 132 20.48 0.19 14.69
CA ALA A 132 20.08 0.39 16.09
C ALA A 132 19.80 -0.92 16.83
N PHE A 133 19.51 -2.01 16.12
CA PHE A 133 19.08 -3.27 16.70
C PHE A 133 20.16 -3.92 17.57
N GLY A 134 19.91 -4.03 18.88
CA GLY A 134 20.82 -4.64 19.84
C GLY A 134 22.13 -3.88 20.09
N LYS A 135 22.28 -2.66 19.58
CA LYS A 135 23.54 -1.88 19.67
C LYS A 135 23.57 -0.89 20.85
N ASP A 136 22.48 -0.76 21.58
CA ASP A 136 22.48 0.00 22.84
C ASP A 136 23.13 -0.81 23.98
N ALA A 137 23.46 -0.14 25.08
CA ALA A 137 24.12 -0.76 26.23
C ALA A 137 23.29 -1.91 26.87
N GLY A 138 21.98 -1.94 26.63
CA GLY A 138 21.06 -2.97 27.12
C GLY A 138 20.80 -4.07 26.11
N HIS A 139 21.40 -4.02 24.91
CA HIS A 139 21.13 -4.94 23.79
C HIS A 139 19.65 -5.10 23.49
N THR A 140 18.89 -3.99 23.54
CA THR A 140 17.44 -4.01 23.35
C THR A 140 17.06 -3.83 21.88
N SER A 141 15.82 -4.26 21.55
CA SER A 141 15.26 -4.15 20.20
C SER A 141 14.37 -2.91 20.04
N LYS A 142 14.72 -1.78 20.62
CA LYS A 142 13.92 -0.55 20.55
C LYS A 142 13.77 -0.05 19.12
N GLN A 143 12.81 -0.60 18.40
CA GLN A 143 12.49 -0.26 17.02
C GLN A 143 11.26 0.61 16.98
N VAL A 144 11.36 1.79 16.38
CA VAL A 144 10.24 2.69 16.16
C VAL A 144 10.32 3.21 14.73
N PHE A 145 9.32 2.90 13.94
CA PHE A 145 9.13 3.43 12.59
C PHE A 145 8.04 4.48 12.63
N ARG A 146 8.31 5.64 12.07
CA ARG A 146 7.39 6.77 12.10
C ARG A 146 7.25 7.39 10.74
N TRP A 147 6.02 7.42 10.24
CA TRP A 147 5.65 8.11 9.02
C TRP A 147 4.58 9.13 9.31
N GLU A 148 4.58 10.24 8.59
CA GLU A 148 3.68 11.37 8.83
C GLU A 148 2.87 11.66 7.56
N ASN A 149 1.55 11.77 7.70
CA ASN A 149 0.63 12.21 6.64
C ASN A 149 0.75 11.42 5.33
N LEU A 150 0.81 10.11 5.41
CA LEU A 150 0.83 9.23 4.25
C LEU A 150 -0.53 8.56 4.03
N SER A 151 -0.84 8.23 2.78
CA SER A 151 -1.95 7.35 2.44
C SER A 151 -1.65 5.90 2.86
N TRP A 152 -2.67 5.05 2.94
CA TRP A 152 -2.47 3.63 3.23
C TRP A 152 -1.49 2.96 2.26
N ARG A 153 -1.62 3.24 0.95
CA ARG A 153 -0.74 2.63 -0.05
C ARG A 153 0.68 3.21 -0.02
N ALA A 154 0.85 4.46 0.38
CA ALA A 154 2.17 5.03 0.63
C ALA A 154 2.84 4.38 1.84
N LEU A 155 2.11 4.14 2.91
CA LEU A 155 2.60 3.40 4.08
C LEU A 155 3.03 1.97 3.72
N ALA A 156 2.23 1.27 2.89
CA ALA A 156 2.61 -0.04 2.38
C ALA A 156 3.91 0.00 1.55
N CYS A 157 4.05 1.00 0.66
CA CYS A 157 5.27 1.22 -0.10
C CYS A 157 6.48 1.48 0.82
N GLU A 158 6.32 2.27 1.89
CA GLU A 158 7.39 2.52 2.87
C GLU A 158 7.81 1.24 3.60
N VAL A 159 6.85 0.41 4.02
CA VAL A 159 7.15 -0.90 4.64
C VAL A 159 7.95 -1.78 3.68
N ILE A 160 7.51 -1.91 2.42
CA ILE A 160 8.22 -2.70 1.41
C ILE A 160 9.62 -2.15 1.19
N ARG A 161 9.77 -0.84 1.01
CA ARG A 161 11.06 -0.17 0.79
C ARG A 161 12.04 -0.39 1.93
N GLN A 162 11.58 -0.25 3.18
CA GLN A 162 12.39 -0.46 4.38
C GLN A 162 12.82 -1.92 4.53
N CYS A 163 11.98 -2.86 4.12
CA CYS A 163 12.28 -4.29 4.19
C CYS A 163 13.07 -4.83 2.99
N THR A 164 13.24 -4.04 1.92
CA THR A 164 13.92 -4.44 0.68
C THR A 164 15.08 -3.51 0.34
N SER A 165 14.85 -2.46 -0.43
CA SER A 165 15.91 -1.62 -1.02
C SER A 165 16.77 -0.86 -0.02
N TYR A 166 16.30 -0.63 1.21
CA TYR A 166 17.09 -0.02 2.27
C TYR A 166 17.99 -1.00 3.03
N LYS A 167 17.84 -2.30 2.77
CA LYS A 167 18.69 -3.32 3.37
C LYS A 167 19.78 -3.77 2.42
N PRO A 168 21.03 -3.86 2.86
CA PRO A 168 22.10 -4.43 2.05
C PRO A 168 21.75 -5.84 1.57
N GLY A 169 21.71 -6.05 0.26
CA GLY A 169 21.31 -7.33 -0.35
C GLY A 169 19.82 -7.64 -0.23
N GLY A 170 19.00 -6.67 0.17
CA GLY A 170 17.55 -6.83 0.29
C GLY A 170 16.77 -6.46 -0.97
N GLU A 171 17.42 -5.97 -2.00
CA GLU A 171 16.81 -5.53 -3.24
C GLU A 171 15.96 -6.62 -3.89
N LEU A 172 14.77 -6.24 -4.34
CA LEU A 172 13.87 -7.03 -5.16
C LEU A 172 13.40 -6.17 -6.33
N PRO A 173 13.06 -6.77 -7.48
CA PRO A 173 12.63 -6.04 -8.67
C PRO A 173 11.18 -5.54 -8.54
N ILE A 174 10.89 -4.75 -7.50
CA ILE A 174 9.57 -4.20 -7.20
C ILE A 174 9.58 -2.70 -7.48
N ASP A 175 8.55 -2.22 -8.18
CA ASP A 175 8.29 -0.80 -8.37
C ASP A 175 7.21 -0.33 -7.41
N LEU A 176 7.50 0.77 -6.71
CA LEU A 176 6.68 1.35 -5.65
C LEU A 176 6.18 2.74 -6.07
N PRO A 177 5.06 2.85 -6.79
CA PRO A 177 4.65 4.11 -7.41
C PRO A 177 4.03 5.13 -6.44
N TYR A 178 3.71 4.75 -5.19
CA TYR A 178 2.92 5.58 -4.27
C TYR A 178 3.72 6.17 -3.10
N LEU A 179 5.05 6.15 -3.13
CA LEU A 179 5.94 6.46 -1.99
C LEU A 179 5.65 7.80 -1.30
N ASP A 180 5.34 8.84 -2.05
CA ASP A 180 5.18 10.20 -1.51
C ASP A 180 3.71 10.65 -1.44
N GLU A 181 2.77 9.74 -1.58
CA GLU A 181 1.36 10.08 -1.58
C GLU A 181 0.88 10.48 -0.18
N GLN A 182 0.28 11.65 -0.12
CA GLN A 182 -0.21 12.23 1.13
C GLN A 182 -1.55 11.62 1.56
N GLY A 183 -1.72 11.47 2.87
CA GLY A 183 -2.93 10.94 3.50
C GLY A 183 -2.94 11.22 5.00
N THR A 184 -3.85 10.59 5.73
CA THR A 184 -4.03 10.85 7.18
C THR A 184 -4.02 9.56 8.01
N HIS A 185 -3.55 8.46 7.47
CA HIS A 185 -3.62 7.17 8.14
C HIS A 185 -2.44 6.90 9.07
N SER A 186 -2.67 6.03 10.05
CA SER A 186 -1.66 5.46 10.94
C SER A 186 -1.62 3.95 10.77
N LEU A 187 -0.43 3.36 10.89
CA LEU A 187 -0.32 1.92 10.94
C LEU A 187 -1.05 1.38 12.18
N PRO A 188 -1.83 0.29 12.05
CA PRO A 188 -2.30 -0.44 13.21
C PRO A 188 -1.06 -0.97 13.95
N SER A 189 -0.78 -0.43 15.14
CA SER A 189 0.26 -0.97 16.02
C SER A 189 -0.35 -2.11 16.80
N ASP A 190 0.13 -3.33 16.61
CA ASP A 190 -0.21 -4.44 17.50
C ASP A 190 0.29 -4.16 18.91
N GLY A 191 -0.54 -3.45 19.69
CA GLY A 191 -0.40 -3.38 21.13
C GLY A 191 0.95 -3.01 21.70
N ALA A 192 1.79 -2.29 20.98
CA ALA A 192 2.78 -1.49 21.65
C ALA A 192 2.00 -0.46 22.47
N SER A 193 1.61 -0.84 23.66
CA SER A 193 1.20 0.11 24.66
C SER A 193 2.39 1.05 24.78
N GLY A 194 2.32 2.16 24.07
CA GLY A 194 3.27 3.23 24.29
C GLY A 194 3.28 3.39 25.80
N ASP A 195 4.46 3.23 26.39
CA ASP A 195 4.63 3.39 27.83
C ASP A 195 3.88 4.67 28.22
N LYS A 196 2.75 4.52 28.92
CA LYS A 196 1.93 5.66 29.37
C LYS A 196 2.76 6.64 30.22
N ASN A 197 3.97 6.21 30.62
CA ASN A 197 4.99 6.96 31.33
C ASN A 197 6.15 7.40 30.43
N ALA A 198 6.14 7.12 29.11
CA ALA A 198 7.15 7.66 28.22
C ALA A 198 7.15 9.20 28.33
N PRO A 199 8.30 9.85 28.52
CA PRO A 199 8.36 11.28 28.66
C PRO A 199 7.78 11.93 27.39
N LYS A 200 6.77 12.78 27.56
CA LYS A 200 6.12 13.51 26.46
C LYS A 200 7.20 14.14 25.59
N ARG A 201 7.17 13.82 24.32
CA ARG A 201 8.22 14.23 23.38
C ARG A 201 8.27 15.75 23.29
N LYS A 202 9.45 16.31 23.51
CA LYS A 202 9.72 17.74 23.28
C LYS A 202 10.76 17.84 22.20
N SER A 203 10.44 18.54 21.14
CA SER A 203 11.42 18.85 20.09
C SER A 203 11.26 20.30 19.65
N LYS A 204 12.38 20.92 19.28
CA LYS A 204 12.42 22.27 18.73
C LYS A 204 13.35 22.28 17.53
N LYS A 205 12.83 22.69 16.38
CA LYS A 205 13.59 22.85 15.15
C LYS A 205 13.37 24.25 14.61
N ARG A 206 14.43 24.94 14.22
CA ARG A 206 14.37 26.24 13.56
C ARG A 206 15.16 26.22 12.28
N VAL A 207 14.53 26.69 11.21
CA VAL A 207 15.13 26.86 9.90
C VAL A 207 15.08 28.35 9.54
N ASN A 208 16.22 28.94 9.26
CA ASN A 208 16.29 30.33 8.80
C ASN A 208 16.04 30.39 7.30
N THR A 209 15.19 31.35 6.89
CA THR A 209 14.92 31.67 5.49
C THR A 209 15.64 32.95 5.09
N ALA A 210 15.62 33.32 3.81
CA ALA A 210 16.27 34.55 3.33
C ALA A 210 15.72 35.82 3.96
N ASP A 211 14.45 35.79 4.36
CA ASP A 211 13.66 36.93 4.87
C ASP A 211 13.09 36.72 6.28
N GLY A 212 13.50 35.64 6.97
CA GLY A 212 12.98 35.34 8.29
C GLY A 212 13.36 33.97 8.82
N TYR A 213 12.40 33.25 9.41
CA TYR A 213 12.60 31.88 9.90
C TYR A 213 11.27 31.13 10.04
N VAL A 214 11.37 29.80 10.05
CA VAL A 214 10.32 28.89 10.46
C VAL A 214 10.80 28.10 11.68
N GLU A 215 10.05 28.18 12.78
CA GLU A 215 10.34 27.43 14.00
C GLU A 215 9.21 26.47 14.28
N THR A 216 9.51 25.18 14.45
CA THR A 216 8.56 24.15 14.85
C THR A 216 8.90 23.65 16.25
N VAL A 217 7.92 23.70 17.14
CA VAL A 217 8.02 23.20 18.52
C VAL A 217 6.94 22.14 18.71
N VAL A 218 7.36 20.95 19.11
CA VAL A 218 6.43 19.85 19.49
C VAL A 218 6.54 19.64 20.99
N ASP A 219 5.41 19.68 21.68
CA ASP A 219 5.32 19.40 23.13
C ASP A 219 4.11 18.48 23.38
N GLY A 220 4.35 17.19 23.44
CA GLY A 220 3.31 16.16 23.53
C GLY A 220 2.37 16.23 22.31
N ASP A 221 1.08 16.39 22.56
CA ASP A 221 0.02 16.44 21.54
C ASP A 221 -0.12 17.84 20.88
N THR A 222 0.77 18.76 21.18
CA THR A 222 0.71 20.13 20.67
C THR A 222 1.90 20.41 19.76
N THR A 223 1.62 20.80 18.53
CA THR A 223 2.62 21.29 17.57
C THR A 223 2.41 22.79 17.35
N THR A 224 3.46 23.58 17.55
CA THR A 224 3.46 25.02 17.28
C THR A 224 4.44 25.31 16.15
N ILE A 225 3.95 25.91 15.08
CA ILE A 225 4.75 26.41 13.97
C ILE A 225 4.70 27.93 14.01
N THR A 226 5.86 28.56 14.05
CA THR A 226 6.01 30.03 13.98
C THR A 226 6.79 30.38 12.74
N GLU A 227 6.15 31.06 11.82
CA GLU A 227 6.74 31.58 10.58
C GLU A 227 6.90 33.10 10.73
N GLN A 228 8.11 33.62 10.50
CA GLN A 228 8.36 35.05 10.52
C GLN A 228 8.98 35.48 9.21
N HIS A 229 8.40 36.49 8.59
CA HIS A 229 8.89 37.14 7.38
C HIS A 229 9.15 38.62 7.64
N VAL A 230 10.26 39.13 7.16
CA VAL A 230 10.68 40.51 7.32
C VAL A 230 10.91 41.14 5.93
N ALA A 231 10.05 42.02 5.55
CA ALA A 231 10.19 42.80 4.30
C ALA A 231 10.78 44.18 4.63
N LYS A 232 11.89 44.56 3.99
CA LYS A 232 12.54 45.86 4.14
C LYS A 232 12.58 46.59 2.81
N LYS A 233 12.23 47.89 2.84
CA LYS A 233 12.50 48.80 1.74
C LYS A 233 13.69 49.67 2.11
N THR A 234 14.66 49.75 1.22
CA THR A 234 15.87 50.55 1.41
C THR A 234 16.01 51.58 0.31
N LYS A 235 16.65 52.69 0.62
CA LYS A 235 17.01 53.75 -0.32
C LYS A 235 18.48 54.12 -0.15
N GLN A 236 19.17 54.34 -1.24
CA GLN A 236 20.52 54.91 -1.22
C GLN A 236 20.43 56.43 -1.15
N ILE A 237 21.14 57.02 -0.21
CA ILE A 237 21.34 58.47 -0.10
C ILE A 237 22.79 58.74 -0.42
N THR A 238 23.03 59.64 -1.37
CA THR A 238 24.35 60.07 -1.77
C THR A 238 24.52 61.53 -1.35
N GLU A 239 25.47 61.76 -0.44
CA GLU A 239 25.84 63.09 -0.01
C GLU A 239 27.19 63.47 -0.65
N THR A 240 27.24 64.63 -1.27
CA THR A 240 28.47 65.17 -1.86
C THR A 240 28.85 66.42 -1.10
N LYS A 241 29.99 66.41 -0.45
CA LYS A 241 30.54 67.55 0.29
C LYS A 241 31.83 68.00 -0.37
N PRO A 242 31.94 69.29 -0.67
CA PRO A 242 33.20 69.85 -1.14
C PRO A 242 34.22 69.86 0.01
N TYR A 243 35.45 69.52 -0.27
CA TYR A 243 36.58 69.72 0.62
C TYR A 243 37.69 70.40 -0.13
N THR A 244 38.36 71.38 0.55
CA THR A 244 39.44 72.16 -0.02
C THR A 244 40.76 71.77 0.66
N TYR A 245 41.80 71.69 -0.13
CA TYR A 245 43.18 71.51 0.37
C TYR A 245 44.12 72.41 -0.43
N GLU A 246 45.15 72.90 0.25
CA GLU A 246 46.16 73.76 -0.38
C GLU A 246 47.23 72.95 -1.06
N THR A 247 47.63 73.37 -2.25
CA THR A 247 48.75 72.80 -3.00
C THR A 247 49.76 73.92 -3.28
N ARG A 248 50.97 73.56 -3.67
CA ARG A 248 52.00 74.56 -4.07
C ARG A 248 51.58 75.47 -5.26
N LYS A 249 50.51 75.16 -5.92
CA LYS A 249 49.93 75.90 -7.07
C LYS A 249 48.62 76.63 -6.73
N GLY A 250 48.16 76.61 -5.46
CA GLY A 250 46.95 77.22 -4.99
C GLY A 250 45.96 76.24 -4.38
N THR A 251 44.84 76.78 -3.92
CA THR A 251 43.75 76.04 -3.28
C THR A 251 42.98 75.21 -4.30
N VAL A 252 42.82 73.90 -4.05
CA VAL A 252 42.02 72.99 -4.91
C VAL A 252 40.80 72.52 -4.14
N THR A 253 39.63 72.67 -4.71
CA THR A 253 38.37 72.13 -4.18
C THR A 253 38.04 70.84 -4.91
N LYS A 254 37.86 69.77 -4.19
CA LYS A 254 37.34 68.49 -4.69
C LYS A 254 36.07 68.13 -3.96
N GLN A 255 35.29 67.25 -4.56
CA GLN A 255 34.03 66.76 -3.98
C GLN A 255 34.28 65.32 -3.44
N HIS A 256 33.89 65.11 -2.20
CA HIS A 256 33.84 63.78 -1.59
C HIS A 256 32.39 63.33 -1.59
N THR A 257 32.11 62.20 -2.28
CA THR A 257 30.79 61.63 -2.38
C THR A 257 30.73 60.40 -1.50
N THR A 258 29.82 60.38 -0.54
CA THR A 258 29.54 59.25 0.33
C THR A 258 28.15 58.72 0.05
N THR A 259 28.04 57.45 -0.28
CA THR A 259 26.74 56.79 -0.49
C THR A 259 26.48 55.87 0.70
N ARG A 260 25.34 56.01 1.33
CA ARG A 260 24.86 55.14 2.39
C ARG A 260 23.46 54.59 2.05
N THR A 261 23.18 53.32 2.44
CA THR A 261 21.88 52.71 2.31
C THR A 261 21.11 52.88 3.62
N ILE A 262 19.94 53.45 3.55
CA ILE A 262 19.04 53.61 4.69
C ILE A 262 17.78 52.73 4.52
N THR A 263 17.22 52.25 5.63
CA THR A 263 15.90 51.61 5.63
C THR A 263 14.81 52.68 5.66
N THR A 264 13.85 52.62 4.76
CA THR A 264 12.74 53.56 4.67
C THR A 264 11.41 52.98 5.13
N ALA A 265 11.27 51.68 5.11
CA ALA A 265 10.14 50.95 5.68
C ALA A 265 10.54 49.51 6.01
N GLN A 266 9.95 48.97 7.06
CA GLN A 266 10.09 47.53 7.40
C GLN A 266 8.72 47.01 7.86
N THR A 267 8.35 45.83 7.37
CA THR A 267 7.17 45.13 7.83
C THR A 267 7.61 43.73 8.28
N THR A 268 7.22 43.35 9.48
CA THR A 268 7.45 42.00 10.00
C THR A 268 6.08 41.31 10.15
N VAL A 269 5.91 40.20 9.51
CA VAL A 269 4.73 39.34 9.64
C VAL A 269 5.13 38.07 10.39
N THR A 270 4.45 37.81 11.49
CA THR A 270 4.63 36.57 12.27
C THR A 270 3.32 35.80 12.27
N LYS A 271 3.32 34.63 11.66
CA LYS A 271 2.19 33.69 11.67
C LYS A 271 2.48 32.56 12.66
N LYS A 272 1.62 32.41 13.64
CA LYS A 272 1.71 31.34 14.63
C LYS A 272 0.55 30.38 14.41
N THR A 273 0.87 29.13 14.10
CA THR A 273 -0.08 28.02 13.94
C THR A 273 0.11 27.07 15.10
N VAL A 274 -0.92 26.85 15.89
CA VAL A 274 -0.93 25.88 17.01
C VAL A 274 -1.92 24.79 16.65
N THR A 275 -1.44 23.55 16.55
CA THR A 275 -2.28 22.37 16.34
C THR A 275 -2.26 21.53 17.60
N LYS A 276 -3.43 21.26 18.18
CA LYS A 276 -3.64 20.37 19.32
C LYS A 276 -4.37 19.15 18.85
N ASN A 277 -3.81 17.97 19.09
CA ASN A 277 -4.41 16.71 18.75
C ASN A 277 -5.21 16.18 19.96
N TYR A 278 -6.47 15.86 19.73
CA TYR A 278 -7.37 15.19 20.64
C TYR A 278 -7.61 13.75 20.16
N LYS A 279 -8.36 12.94 20.91
CA LYS A 279 -8.60 11.54 20.55
C LYS A 279 -9.21 11.39 19.14
N ASP A 280 -10.17 12.24 18.79
CA ASP A 280 -11.00 12.08 17.60
C ASP A 280 -10.86 13.23 16.57
N TYR A 281 -10.19 14.34 16.94
CA TYR A 281 -10.02 15.51 16.07
C TYR A 281 -8.76 16.30 16.44
N SER A 282 -8.39 17.24 15.58
CA SER A 282 -7.33 18.22 15.85
C SER A 282 -7.91 19.64 15.82
N GLU A 283 -7.54 20.47 16.78
CA GLU A 283 -7.87 21.89 16.82
C GLU A 283 -6.67 22.67 16.30
N ARG A 284 -6.85 23.40 15.22
CA ARG A 284 -5.85 24.27 14.63
C ARG A 284 -6.20 25.72 14.92
N THR A 285 -5.28 26.45 15.52
CA THR A 285 -5.45 27.89 15.81
C THR A 285 -4.38 28.66 15.07
N VAL A 286 -4.77 29.62 14.26
CA VAL A 286 -3.88 30.50 13.49
C VAL A 286 -4.00 31.92 13.99
N THR A 287 -2.86 32.54 14.29
CA THR A 287 -2.76 33.95 14.67
C THR A 287 -1.70 34.61 13.82
N THR A 288 -2.05 35.71 13.16
CA THR A 288 -1.11 36.47 12.34
C THR A 288 -0.89 37.86 12.95
N THR A 289 0.34 38.18 13.31
CA THR A 289 0.74 39.47 13.85
C THR A 289 1.57 40.21 12.81
N THR A 290 1.14 41.39 12.42
CA THR A 290 1.85 42.27 11.48
C THR A 290 2.33 43.52 12.22
N THR A 291 3.65 43.77 12.21
CA THR A 291 4.27 44.96 12.77
C THR A 291 4.88 45.79 11.65
N VAL A 292 4.43 47.02 11.50
CA VAL A 292 4.93 47.99 10.54
C VAL A 292 5.79 48.99 11.30
N TYR A 293 7.03 49.15 10.87
CA TYR A 293 7.99 50.11 11.45
C TYR A 293 8.10 51.35 10.55
N SER A 294 8.06 52.51 11.19
CA SER A 294 8.25 53.81 10.54
C SER A 294 9.68 54.30 10.75
N PHE A 295 10.24 54.98 9.74
CA PHE A 295 11.60 55.50 9.73
C PHE A 295 11.63 56.96 9.30
N ASP A 296 12.55 57.74 9.85
CA ASP A 296 12.83 59.10 9.42
C ASP A 296 13.63 59.17 8.10
N GLY A 297 13.85 60.36 7.58
CA GLY A 297 14.63 60.58 6.36
C GLY A 297 16.11 60.17 6.46
N ASN A 298 16.61 59.89 7.67
CA ASN A 298 17.95 59.45 7.96
C ASN A 298 18.06 57.94 8.13
N GLY A 299 16.91 57.24 8.18
CA GLY A 299 16.83 55.77 8.37
C GLY A 299 16.79 55.34 9.83
N ASN A 300 16.50 56.24 10.78
CA ASN A 300 16.28 55.92 12.17
C ASN A 300 14.80 55.51 12.38
N GLN A 301 14.57 54.50 13.14
CA GLN A 301 13.21 54.05 13.47
C GLN A 301 12.52 55.10 14.36
N THR A 302 11.34 55.55 13.94
CA THR A 302 10.56 56.60 14.65
C THR A 302 9.33 56.02 15.36
N GLY A 303 8.88 54.85 14.98
CA GLY A 303 7.74 54.19 15.60
C GLY A 303 7.47 52.80 15.04
N SER A 304 6.49 52.15 15.64
CA SER A 304 5.97 50.87 15.13
C SER A 304 4.49 50.76 15.48
N GLU A 305 3.73 50.17 14.57
CA GLU A 305 2.32 49.84 14.74
C GLU A 305 2.14 48.33 14.57
N THR A 306 1.44 47.69 15.49
CA THR A 306 1.22 46.24 15.46
C THR A 306 -0.27 45.96 15.39
N SER A 307 -0.65 45.17 14.43
CA SER A 307 -2.00 44.61 14.27
C SER A 307 -1.96 43.10 14.41
N THR A 308 -3.01 42.52 14.99
CA THR A 308 -3.14 41.07 15.14
C THR A 308 -4.46 40.62 14.57
N ASP A 309 -4.40 39.66 13.67
CA ASP A 309 -5.53 38.96 13.09
C ASP A 309 -5.63 37.55 13.70
N GLY A 310 -6.82 37.18 14.17
CA GLY A 310 -7.07 35.93 14.89
C GLY A 310 -7.07 36.09 16.42
N PRO A 311 -7.19 34.98 17.16
CA PRO A 311 -7.01 33.57 16.73
C PRO A 311 -8.17 33.02 15.90
N HIS A 312 -7.89 32.52 14.71
CA HIS A 312 -8.84 31.76 13.91
C HIS A 312 -8.73 30.29 14.27
N LYS A 313 -9.86 29.69 14.68
CA LYS A 313 -9.92 28.27 15.08
C LYS A 313 -10.58 27.44 14.00
N GLU A 314 -10.00 26.31 13.71
CA GLU A 314 -10.48 25.32 12.76
C GLU A 314 -10.42 23.94 13.39
N ILE A 315 -11.49 23.16 13.24
CA ILE A 315 -11.51 21.75 13.65
C ILE A 315 -11.21 20.92 12.40
N LEU A 316 -10.15 20.16 12.47
CA LEU A 316 -9.69 19.29 11.38
C LEU A 316 -9.83 17.82 11.80
N PRO A 317 -9.97 16.90 10.84
CA PRO A 317 -9.75 15.49 11.14
C PRO A 317 -8.41 15.32 11.85
N ARG A 318 -8.31 14.35 12.76
CA ARG A 318 -7.07 14.10 13.51
C ARG A 318 -5.93 13.89 12.50
N GLN A 319 -4.90 14.72 12.60
CA GLN A 319 -3.64 14.44 11.91
C GLN A 319 -2.90 13.36 12.70
N THR A 320 -2.86 12.16 12.16
CA THR A 320 -2.18 11.03 12.79
C THR A 320 -0.80 10.87 12.17
N VAL A 321 0.17 10.64 13.04
CA VAL A 321 1.50 10.20 12.63
C VAL A 321 1.47 8.69 12.63
N ALA A 322 1.77 8.08 11.50
CA ALA A 322 1.91 6.64 11.44
C ALA A 322 3.18 6.25 12.21
N GLU A 323 3.01 5.50 13.28
CA GLU A 323 4.10 5.00 14.12
C GLU A 323 3.94 3.49 14.27
N TYR A 324 4.94 2.75 13.85
CA TYR A 324 5.05 1.33 14.13
C TYR A 324 6.11 1.13 15.19
N ALA A 325 5.70 0.75 16.39
CA ALA A 325 6.58 0.50 17.52
C ALA A 325 6.21 -0.83 18.17
N ASP A 326 6.99 -1.84 17.89
CA ASP A 326 6.94 -3.13 18.57
C ASP A 326 8.35 -3.49 19.04
N PHE A 327 8.48 -4.11 20.21
CA PHE A 327 9.75 -4.53 20.75
C PHE A 327 10.06 -6.01 20.46
N ASN A 328 9.09 -6.75 19.92
CA ASN A 328 9.30 -8.12 19.46
C ASN A 328 9.44 -8.15 17.94
N VAL A 329 10.66 -8.32 17.46
CA VAL A 329 10.98 -8.37 16.02
C VAL A 329 10.22 -9.51 15.29
N ALA A 330 9.79 -10.54 15.97
CA ALA A 330 8.98 -11.58 15.35
C ALA A 330 7.65 -11.05 14.77
N ASN A 331 7.14 -9.94 15.29
CA ASN A 331 5.92 -9.28 14.82
C ASN A 331 6.17 -8.30 13.66
N HIS A 332 7.43 -8.11 13.26
CA HIS A 332 7.84 -7.13 12.24
C HIS A 332 7.93 -7.71 10.83
N ARG A 333 7.28 -8.82 10.54
CA ARG A 333 7.24 -9.36 9.17
C ARG A 333 6.52 -8.40 8.24
N ALA A 334 7.15 -8.10 7.11
CA ALA A 334 6.59 -7.17 6.14
C ALA A 334 5.21 -7.63 5.63
N SER A 335 5.04 -8.92 5.34
CA SER A 335 3.76 -9.47 4.90
C SER A 335 2.63 -9.31 5.93
N ASP A 336 2.94 -9.49 7.23
CA ASP A 336 1.93 -9.36 8.29
C ASP A 336 1.53 -7.89 8.45
N ILE A 337 2.50 -6.97 8.40
CA ILE A 337 2.22 -5.52 8.42
C ILE A 337 1.36 -5.12 7.21
N LEU A 338 1.67 -5.61 6.00
CA LEU A 338 0.88 -5.33 4.80
C LEU A 338 -0.55 -5.89 4.91
N LYS A 339 -0.70 -7.12 5.43
CA LYS A 339 -2.02 -7.71 5.71
C LYS A 339 -2.81 -6.88 6.74
N ASN A 340 -2.15 -6.39 7.78
CA ASN A 340 -2.78 -5.53 8.79
C ASN A 340 -3.24 -4.20 8.17
N ILE A 341 -2.46 -3.60 7.25
CA ILE A 341 -2.88 -2.41 6.51
C ILE A 341 -4.10 -2.74 5.63
N ALA A 342 -4.08 -3.85 4.90
CA ALA A 342 -5.20 -4.24 4.03
C ALA A 342 -6.48 -4.55 4.82
N ASN A 343 -6.36 -5.11 6.02
CA ASN A 343 -7.49 -5.45 6.89
C ASN A 343 -7.95 -4.30 7.79
N ALA A 344 -7.26 -3.15 7.76
CA ALA A 344 -7.70 -1.98 8.51
C ALA A 344 -9.02 -1.43 7.93
N ASP A 345 -9.77 -0.69 8.76
CA ASP A 345 -10.96 0.01 8.26
C ASP A 345 -10.57 1.02 7.17
N GLY A 346 -11.13 0.84 5.97
CA GLY A 346 -10.71 1.59 4.78
C GLY A 346 -9.33 1.19 4.24
N GLY A 347 -8.82 0.03 4.62
CA GLY A 347 -7.56 -0.50 4.10
C GLY A 347 -7.67 -0.90 2.61
N PRO A 348 -6.62 -0.65 1.81
CA PRO A 348 -6.65 -0.89 0.37
C PRO A 348 -6.38 -2.35 0.02
N ASP A 349 -6.95 -2.79 -1.09
CA ASP A 349 -6.46 -3.97 -1.79
C ASP A 349 -5.01 -3.78 -2.22
N MET A 350 -4.22 -4.85 -2.17
CA MET A 350 -2.81 -4.82 -2.57
C MET A 350 -2.48 -6.01 -3.46
N GLN A 351 -1.73 -5.77 -4.53
CA GLN A 351 -1.33 -6.80 -5.48
C GLN A 351 0.04 -6.53 -6.06
N PHE A 352 0.80 -7.58 -6.36
CA PHE A 352 2.04 -7.53 -7.12
C PHE A 352 1.81 -8.08 -8.51
N ARG A 353 1.87 -7.24 -9.55
CA ARG A 353 1.68 -7.64 -10.94
C ARG A 353 3.02 -7.77 -11.64
N PRO A 354 3.35 -8.96 -12.16
CA PRO A 354 4.57 -9.12 -12.94
C PRO A 354 4.43 -8.42 -14.30
N TYR A 355 5.49 -7.77 -14.74
CA TYR A 355 5.58 -7.19 -16.08
C TYR A 355 7.01 -7.26 -16.60
N LEU A 356 7.20 -7.14 -17.92
CA LEU A 356 8.49 -7.01 -18.55
C LEU A 356 8.92 -5.54 -18.59
N SER A 357 9.99 -5.19 -17.87
CA SER A 357 10.58 -3.84 -17.96
C SER A 357 11.38 -3.65 -19.25
N ASP A 358 11.92 -4.74 -19.77
CA ASP A 358 12.55 -4.88 -21.07
C ASP A 358 12.42 -6.34 -21.55
N VAL A 359 13.06 -6.69 -22.66
CA VAL A 359 12.96 -8.04 -23.25
C VAL A 359 13.56 -9.17 -22.39
N GLN A 360 14.26 -8.85 -21.31
CA GLN A 360 15.00 -9.82 -20.49
C GLN A 360 14.74 -9.72 -18.99
N HIS A 361 14.05 -8.66 -18.52
CA HIS A 361 13.86 -8.47 -17.09
C HIS A 361 12.38 -8.43 -16.69
N ILE A 362 12.04 -9.30 -15.74
CA ILE A 362 10.76 -9.28 -15.01
C ILE A 362 10.88 -8.32 -13.82
N ARG A 363 9.89 -7.46 -13.69
CA ARG A 363 9.68 -6.63 -12.50
C ARG A 363 8.26 -6.82 -11.98
N PHE A 364 8.04 -6.40 -10.76
CA PHE A 364 6.72 -6.44 -10.13
C PHE A 364 6.26 -5.02 -9.85
N GLN A 365 5.15 -4.65 -10.43
CA GLN A 365 4.49 -3.40 -10.08
C GLN A 365 3.63 -3.64 -8.84
N PHE A 366 3.89 -2.90 -7.77
CA PHE A 366 3.00 -2.87 -6.63
C PHE A 366 1.78 -2.03 -6.97
N MET A 367 0.60 -2.64 -6.88
CA MET A 367 -0.69 -2.00 -7.11
C MET A 367 -1.45 -1.97 -5.80
N ALA A 368 -2.08 -0.84 -5.48
CA ALA A 368 -2.92 -0.73 -4.30
C ALA A 368 -4.05 0.28 -4.53
N GLY A 369 -5.19 0.04 -3.89
CA GLY A 369 -6.30 1.00 -3.86
C GLY A 369 -5.88 2.30 -3.18
N SER A 370 -6.63 3.37 -3.42
CA SER A 370 -6.41 4.68 -2.79
C SER A 370 -7.31 4.86 -1.55
N ASP A 371 -7.03 5.86 -0.73
CA ASP A 371 -7.88 6.22 0.42
C ASP A 371 -9.32 6.61 0.00
N GLY A 372 -9.52 7.07 -1.23
CA GLY A 372 -10.83 7.40 -1.78
C GLY A 372 -11.54 6.23 -2.45
N ASP A 373 -10.80 5.23 -2.89
CA ASP A 373 -11.30 3.99 -3.47
C ASP A 373 -10.33 2.86 -3.13
N VAL A 374 -10.69 2.07 -2.14
CA VAL A 374 -9.86 1.00 -1.59
C VAL A 374 -9.66 -0.20 -2.52
N TYR A 375 -10.44 -0.27 -3.59
CA TYR A 375 -10.36 -1.36 -4.55
C TYR A 375 -9.33 -1.11 -5.65
N LEU A 376 -8.84 -2.19 -6.24
CA LEU A 376 -8.01 -2.13 -7.44
C LEU A 376 -8.91 -1.83 -8.65
N ASN A 377 -9.05 -0.56 -8.98
CA ASN A 377 -9.84 -0.12 -10.12
C ASN A 377 -9.03 -0.09 -11.40
N GLN A 378 -9.73 -0.24 -12.51
CA GLN A 378 -9.21 -0.07 -13.87
C GLN A 378 -10.03 1.00 -14.61
N ASP A 379 -9.42 1.63 -15.60
CA ASP A 379 -10.09 2.64 -16.43
C ASP A 379 -11.22 2.06 -17.31
N LYS A 380 -11.17 0.75 -17.57
CA LYS A 380 -12.15 0.04 -18.39
C LYS A 380 -12.76 -1.12 -17.62
N ARG A 381 -14.08 -1.16 -17.57
CA ARG A 381 -14.80 -2.34 -17.13
C ARG A 381 -14.92 -3.32 -18.29
N LEU A 382 -14.62 -4.59 -18.02
CA LEU A 382 -14.88 -5.67 -18.95
C LEU A 382 -16.33 -6.13 -18.80
N SER A 383 -16.96 -6.48 -19.93
CA SER A 383 -18.31 -7.00 -19.94
C SER A 383 -18.29 -8.49 -20.25
N LEU A 384 -18.98 -9.26 -19.44
CA LEU A 384 -19.23 -10.69 -19.63
C LEU A 384 -20.73 -10.91 -19.79
N SER A 385 -21.09 -11.95 -20.53
CA SER A 385 -22.50 -12.34 -20.71
C SER A 385 -22.70 -13.84 -20.51
N CYS A 386 -23.78 -14.21 -19.90
CA CYS A 386 -24.21 -15.60 -19.81
C CYS A 386 -25.72 -15.73 -20.14
N SER A 387 -26.05 -16.70 -20.98
CA SER A 387 -27.43 -17.04 -21.28
C SER A 387 -27.54 -18.52 -21.61
N PRO A 388 -28.74 -19.10 -21.64
CA PRO A 388 -28.98 -20.49 -22.07
C PRO A 388 -28.53 -20.79 -23.51
N TYR A 389 -28.39 -19.74 -24.31
CA TYR A 389 -27.99 -19.82 -25.72
C TYR A 389 -26.52 -19.58 -25.97
N GLY A 390 -25.75 -19.37 -24.92
CA GLY A 390 -24.31 -19.08 -24.96
C GLY A 390 -23.97 -17.71 -24.34
N GLY A 391 -22.71 -17.37 -24.38
CA GLY A 391 -22.16 -16.12 -23.81
C GLY A 391 -20.67 -16.21 -23.68
N THR A 392 -20.05 -15.14 -23.18
CA THR A 392 -18.61 -15.10 -22.93
C THR A 392 -18.23 -15.69 -21.57
N LEU A 393 -19.20 -15.84 -20.66
CA LEU A 393 -19.06 -16.52 -19.37
C LEU A 393 -19.84 -17.84 -19.44
N GLU A 394 -19.10 -18.95 -19.37
CA GLU A 394 -19.63 -20.31 -19.44
C GLU A 394 -19.65 -20.96 -18.06
N ASN A 395 -20.35 -22.10 -17.93
CA ASN A 395 -20.36 -22.93 -16.71
C ASN A 395 -20.67 -22.13 -15.43
N VAL A 396 -21.59 -21.19 -15.54
CA VAL A 396 -21.95 -20.30 -14.43
C VAL A 396 -22.54 -21.09 -13.27
N LYS A 397 -22.03 -20.81 -12.07
CA LYS A 397 -22.50 -21.37 -10.79
C LYS A 397 -22.70 -20.23 -9.80
N ILE A 398 -23.71 -20.38 -8.96
CA ILE A 398 -24.02 -19.44 -7.89
C ILE A 398 -24.02 -20.21 -6.57
N ASP A 399 -23.06 -19.91 -5.73
CA ASP A 399 -22.93 -20.46 -4.39
C ASP A 399 -23.59 -19.52 -3.40
N ARG A 400 -24.52 -20.03 -2.59
CA ARG A 400 -25.23 -19.23 -1.58
C ARG A 400 -24.73 -19.52 -0.18
N ALA A 401 -24.57 -18.47 0.60
CA ALA A 401 -24.22 -18.56 2.01
C ALA A 401 -25.34 -17.97 2.86
N ALA A 402 -25.75 -18.73 3.87
CA ALA A 402 -26.71 -18.24 4.84
C ALA A 402 -26.04 -17.31 5.87
N PRO A 403 -26.75 -16.26 6.33
CA PRO A 403 -26.17 -15.23 7.20
C PRO A 403 -25.79 -15.76 8.58
N TYR A 404 -24.77 -15.15 9.18
CA TYR A 404 -24.48 -15.23 10.61
C TYR A 404 -24.89 -13.93 11.27
N MET A 405 -25.71 -14.02 12.32
CA MET A 405 -26.29 -12.88 13.01
C MET A 405 -25.57 -12.54 14.31
N ARG A 406 -24.66 -13.41 14.76
CA ARG A 406 -23.91 -13.22 15.99
C ARG A 406 -22.50 -13.79 15.85
N VAL A 407 -21.52 -12.99 16.30
CA VAL A 407 -20.11 -13.35 16.30
C VAL A 407 -19.58 -13.26 17.73
N TYR A 408 -19.13 -14.38 18.28
CA TYR A 408 -18.41 -14.43 19.55
C TYR A 408 -16.92 -14.32 19.27
N ALA A 409 -16.34 -13.18 19.59
CA ALA A 409 -14.92 -12.94 19.36
C ALA A 409 -14.11 -13.19 20.63
N THR A 410 -12.97 -13.86 20.48
CA THR A 410 -11.98 -14.07 21.55
C THR A 410 -10.63 -13.51 21.12
N GLY A 411 -10.06 -12.68 21.99
CA GLY A 411 -8.76 -12.03 21.77
C GLY A 411 -7.62 -12.65 22.58
N ALA A 412 -6.60 -11.86 22.84
CA ALA A 412 -5.46 -12.26 23.66
C ALA A 412 -5.88 -12.56 25.11
N GLY A 413 -5.15 -13.45 25.76
CA GLY A 413 -5.37 -13.86 27.14
C GLY A 413 -5.38 -15.37 27.31
N SER A 414 -5.51 -15.83 28.55
CA SER A 414 -5.65 -17.25 28.89
C SER A 414 -6.69 -17.45 29.98
N ASP A 415 -7.41 -18.56 29.91
CA ASP A 415 -8.45 -18.94 30.86
C ASP A 415 -9.49 -17.81 31.10
N SER A 416 -9.72 -17.46 32.35
CA SER A 416 -10.65 -16.40 32.73
C SER A 416 -10.20 -14.98 32.37
N GLY A 417 -8.97 -14.82 31.92
CA GLY A 417 -8.39 -13.55 31.45
C GLY A 417 -8.44 -13.37 29.94
N THR A 418 -9.06 -14.30 29.20
CA THR A 418 -9.25 -14.16 27.75
C THR A 418 -10.18 -12.99 27.46
N MET A 419 -9.72 -12.08 26.61
CA MET A 419 -10.55 -10.96 26.15
C MET A 419 -11.67 -11.50 25.26
N CYS A 420 -12.89 -11.03 25.47
CA CYS A 420 -14.05 -11.47 24.70
C CYS A 420 -14.88 -10.26 24.24
N ASP A 421 -15.49 -10.40 23.07
CA ASP A 421 -16.45 -9.45 22.54
C ASP A 421 -17.61 -10.16 21.84
N LEU A 422 -18.75 -9.48 21.73
CA LEU A 422 -19.96 -9.95 21.07
C LEU A 422 -20.43 -8.90 20.06
N ALA A 423 -20.38 -9.24 18.78
CA ALA A 423 -21.03 -8.47 17.73
C ALA A 423 -22.31 -9.17 17.30
N GLU A 424 -23.44 -8.44 17.18
CA GLU A 424 -24.71 -9.00 16.74
C GLU A 424 -25.50 -8.06 15.83
N ASP A 425 -26.21 -8.66 14.85
CA ASP A 425 -27.25 -8.03 14.05
C ASP A 425 -28.42 -9.01 13.93
N LEU A 426 -29.46 -8.77 14.69
CA LEU A 426 -30.65 -9.62 14.77
C LEU A 426 -31.79 -9.14 13.85
N SER A 427 -31.53 -8.23 12.92
CA SER A 427 -32.54 -7.66 12.02
C SER A 427 -33.29 -8.75 11.26
N LEU A 428 -32.61 -9.77 10.76
CA LEU A 428 -33.22 -10.87 9.99
C LEU A 428 -34.08 -11.83 10.84
N THR A 429 -33.96 -11.80 12.16
CA THR A 429 -34.82 -12.59 13.05
C THR A 429 -36.18 -11.94 13.28
N SER A 430 -36.37 -10.69 12.86
CA SER A 430 -37.54 -9.85 13.16
C SER A 430 -38.35 -9.46 11.91
N ILE A 431 -38.00 -10.01 10.73
CA ILE A 431 -38.71 -9.79 9.48
C ILE A 431 -39.97 -10.69 9.39
N SER A 432 -40.78 -10.50 8.37
CA SER A 432 -42.04 -11.23 8.16
C SER A 432 -41.86 -12.75 8.00
N ASP A 433 -40.77 -13.16 7.37
CA ASP A 433 -40.30 -14.55 7.26
C ASP A 433 -38.92 -14.66 7.92
N PRO A 434 -38.87 -14.92 9.25
CA PRO A 434 -37.66 -14.77 10.02
C PRO A 434 -36.65 -15.89 9.76
N TRP A 435 -35.39 -15.50 9.63
CA TRP A 435 -34.28 -16.43 9.59
C TRP A 435 -34.00 -17.02 10.98
N PRO A 436 -33.62 -18.30 11.08
CA PRO A 436 -33.17 -18.88 12.32
C PRO A 436 -31.85 -18.27 12.73
N LEU A 437 -31.66 -18.02 14.02
CA LEU A 437 -30.41 -17.51 14.57
C LEU A 437 -29.25 -18.45 14.19
N ARG A 438 -28.24 -17.89 13.54
CA ARG A 438 -26.95 -18.55 13.28
C ARG A 438 -25.83 -17.75 13.93
N GLU A 439 -24.94 -18.45 14.60
CA GLU A 439 -23.85 -17.91 15.38
C GLU A 439 -22.51 -18.46 14.86
N THR A 440 -21.46 -17.67 15.01
CA THR A 440 -20.11 -18.08 14.68
C THR A 440 -19.11 -17.55 15.69
N THR A 441 -17.88 -18.00 15.63
CA THR A 441 -16.79 -17.58 16.52
C THR A 441 -15.64 -16.97 15.72
N LEU A 442 -15.01 -15.95 16.28
CA LEU A 442 -13.78 -15.36 15.78
C LEU A 442 -12.69 -15.50 16.84
N SER A 443 -11.62 -16.21 16.54
CA SER A 443 -10.45 -16.28 17.40
C SER A 443 -9.36 -15.37 16.85
N SER A 444 -9.05 -14.29 17.59
CA SER A 444 -8.03 -13.31 17.23
C SER A 444 -7.04 -13.16 18.38
N THR A 445 -6.21 -14.19 18.59
CA THR A 445 -5.22 -14.25 19.67
C THR A 445 -4.21 -13.10 19.62
N ASP A 446 -4.06 -12.47 18.47
CA ASP A 446 -3.18 -11.32 18.25
C ASP A 446 -3.82 -9.99 18.66
N SER A 447 -5.15 -9.95 18.83
CA SER A 447 -5.87 -8.76 19.31
C SER A 447 -5.60 -8.55 20.80
N LYS A 448 -4.69 -7.62 21.10
CA LYS A 448 -4.26 -7.27 22.48
C LYS A 448 -5.08 -6.13 23.10
N THR A 449 -5.96 -5.51 22.34
CA THR A 449 -6.84 -4.43 22.83
C THR A 449 -8.29 -4.74 22.49
N TYR A 450 -9.22 -4.27 23.35
CA TYR A 450 -10.65 -4.44 23.13
C TYR A 450 -11.11 -3.80 21.82
N ASP A 451 -10.61 -2.61 21.48
CA ASP A 451 -11.00 -1.87 20.27
C ASP A 451 -10.65 -2.64 18.98
N LEU A 452 -9.51 -3.35 18.96
CA LEU A 452 -9.11 -4.20 17.84
C LEU A 452 -10.03 -5.43 17.72
N LEU A 453 -10.36 -6.05 18.85
CA LEU A 453 -11.24 -7.22 18.88
C LEU A 453 -12.66 -6.85 18.45
N ASP A 454 -13.20 -5.74 18.96
CA ASP A 454 -14.51 -5.18 18.60
C ASP A 454 -14.58 -4.85 17.10
N SER A 455 -13.54 -4.19 16.56
CA SER A 455 -13.46 -3.89 15.13
C SER A 455 -13.41 -5.15 14.26
N ALA A 456 -12.66 -6.16 14.67
CA ALA A 456 -12.59 -7.44 13.97
C ALA A 456 -13.93 -8.21 14.03
N ALA A 457 -14.59 -8.23 15.19
CA ALA A 457 -15.90 -8.85 15.37
C ALA A 457 -16.98 -8.19 14.51
N LYS A 458 -17.04 -6.85 14.50
CA LYS A 458 -17.95 -6.07 13.67
C LYS A 458 -17.65 -6.23 12.19
N GLY A 459 -16.39 -6.27 11.80
CA GLY A 459 -15.97 -6.53 10.43
C GLY A 459 -16.47 -7.90 9.94
N MET A 460 -16.25 -8.95 10.74
CA MET A 460 -16.72 -10.30 10.41
C MET A 460 -18.26 -10.36 10.35
N LEU A 461 -18.95 -9.70 11.29
CA LEU A 461 -20.41 -9.63 11.27
C LEU A 461 -20.92 -8.92 10.01
N SER A 462 -20.42 -7.74 9.70
CA SER A 462 -20.87 -6.93 8.56
C SER A 462 -20.66 -7.63 7.22
N ALA A 463 -19.63 -8.46 7.11
CA ALA A 463 -19.37 -9.27 5.92
C ALA A 463 -20.31 -10.45 5.77
N ASN A 464 -20.93 -10.95 6.85
CA ASN A 464 -21.66 -12.21 6.87
C ASN A 464 -23.10 -12.11 7.41
N CYS A 465 -23.57 -10.93 7.82
CA CYS A 465 -24.90 -10.79 8.45
C CYS A 465 -26.07 -10.79 7.45
N TYR A 466 -25.81 -10.91 6.15
CA TYR A 466 -26.83 -11.01 5.11
C TYR A 466 -26.68 -12.31 4.32
N PRO A 467 -27.77 -12.80 3.70
CA PRO A 467 -27.66 -13.85 2.70
C PRO A 467 -26.75 -13.37 1.57
N LEU A 468 -25.78 -14.19 1.21
CA LEU A 468 -24.79 -13.87 0.18
C LEU A 468 -24.91 -14.85 -0.97
N ALA A 469 -24.77 -14.35 -2.18
CA ALA A 469 -24.66 -15.16 -3.38
C ALA A 469 -23.36 -14.82 -4.10
N GLN A 470 -22.53 -15.82 -4.34
CA GLN A 470 -21.26 -15.69 -5.03
C GLN A 470 -21.33 -16.34 -6.40
N LEU A 471 -21.14 -15.54 -7.43
CA LEU A 471 -21.11 -16.00 -8.81
C LEU A 471 -19.70 -16.45 -9.18
N SER A 472 -19.64 -17.57 -9.90
CA SER A 472 -18.43 -18.06 -10.55
C SER A 472 -18.78 -18.58 -11.96
N GLY A 473 -17.79 -18.58 -12.86
CA GLY A 473 -17.94 -19.07 -14.22
C GLY A 473 -16.59 -19.23 -14.89
N GLU A 474 -16.60 -19.69 -16.12
CA GLU A 474 -15.40 -19.91 -16.92
C GLU A 474 -15.42 -19.02 -18.16
N ILE A 475 -14.28 -18.47 -18.50
CA ILE A 475 -14.03 -17.83 -19.80
C ILE A 475 -12.99 -18.64 -20.56
N ASN A 476 -13.05 -18.59 -21.90
CA ASN A 476 -12.01 -19.11 -22.74
C ASN A 476 -11.20 -17.94 -23.32
N VAL A 477 -9.97 -17.78 -22.86
CA VAL A 477 -9.08 -16.68 -23.30
C VAL A 477 -8.65 -16.81 -24.77
N ASN A 478 -9.04 -17.90 -25.42
CA ASN A 478 -8.83 -18.10 -26.85
C ASN A 478 -10.00 -17.57 -27.71
N ASP A 479 -11.11 -17.17 -27.11
CA ASP A 479 -12.24 -16.62 -27.82
C ASP A 479 -11.88 -15.28 -28.45
N CYS A 480 -12.26 -15.16 -29.72
CA CYS A 480 -11.97 -14.00 -30.54
C CYS A 480 -13.29 -13.42 -31.09
N ASP A 481 -13.26 -12.13 -31.35
CA ASP A 481 -14.32 -11.46 -32.10
C ASP A 481 -14.30 -11.84 -33.61
N GLU A 482 -15.23 -11.28 -34.37
CA GLU A 482 -15.32 -11.49 -35.83
C GLU A 482 -14.06 -11.05 -36.59
N SER A 483 -13.25 -10.17 -36.00
CA SER A 483 -11.97 -9.68 -36.59
C SER A 483 -10.78 -10.56 -36.22
N GLY A 484 -10.98 -11.57 -35.37
CA GLY A 484 -9.94 -12.46 -34.85
C GLY A 484 -9.17 -11.88 -33.67
N MET A 485 -9.64 -10.79 -33.07
CA MET A 485 -9.04 -10.22 -31.86
C MET A 485 -9.58 -10.93 -30.62
N PRO A 486 -8.71 -11.30 -29.65
CA PRO A 486 -9.14 -11.93 -28.41
C PRO A 486 -10.10 -11.05 -27.63
N LEU A 487 -11.22 -11.62 -27.18
CA LEU A 487 -12.22 -10.93 -26.38
C LEU A 487 -11.70 -10.60 -24.96
N HIS A 488 -11.06 -11.57 -24.31
CA HIS A 488 -10.60 -11.46 -22.93
C HIS A 488 -9.18 -12.03 -22.79
N PRO A 489 -8.15 -11.38 -23.38
CA PRO A 489 -6.79 -11.90 -23.32
C PRO A 489 -6.25 -11.82 -21.89
N LEU A 490 -5.56 -12.88 -21.43
CA LEU A 490 -4.89 -12.86 -20.12
C LEU A 490 -3.89 -11.70 -20.03
N GLY A 491 -3.82 -11.10 -18.85
CA GLY A 491 -3.01 -9.91 -18.59
C GLY A 491 -3.67 -8.60 -19.01
N SER A 492 -4.91 -8.62 -19.53
CA SER A 492 -5.73 -7.43 -19.73
C SER A 492 -6.67 -7.15 -18.55
N PHE A 493 -6.81 -8.10 -17.64
CA PHE A 493 -7.61 -8.01 -16.42
C PHE A 493 -6.94 -8.78 -15.27
N TRP A 494 -7.28 -8.42 -14.04
CA TRP A 494 -6.68 -8.97 -12.82
C TRP A 494 -7.71 -9.08 -11.70
N PRO A 495 -7.52 -9.96 -10.71
CA PRO A 495 -8.32 -9.93 -9.49
C PRO A 495 -8.29 -8.53 -8.85
N GLY A 496 -9.42 -8.14 -8.28
CA GLY A 496 -9.65 -6.80 -7.74
C GLY A 496 -10.36 -5.84 -8.70
N GLU A 497 -10.42 -6.15 -9.99
CA GLU A 497 -11.05 -5.30 -11.01
C GLU A 497 -12.53 -5.58 -11.18
N MET A 498 -13.28 -4.57 -11.64
CA MET A 498 -14.74 -4.62 -11.81
C MET A 498 -15.14 -5.12 -13.19
N PHE A 499 -16.15 -5.99 -13.23
CA PHE A 499 -16.78 -6.51 -14.42
C PHE A 499 -18.27 -6.17 -14.42
N ASP A 500 -18.83 -5.92 -15.60
CA ASP A 500 -20.26 -5.85 -15.82
C ASP A 500 -20.73 -7.19 -16.40
N ILE A 501 -21.52 -7.96 -15.63
CA ILE A 501 -21.95 -9.30 -16.01
C ILE A 501 -23.43 -9.26 -16.38
N ALA A 502 -23.72 -9.46 -17.66
CA ALA A 502 -25.07 -9.59 -18.17
C ALA A 502 -25.56 -11.04 -17.98
N ILE A 503 -26.58 -11.22 -17.18
CA ILE A 503 -27.23 -12.51 -16.91
C ILE A 503 -28.61 -12.48 -17.56
N ASP A 504 -28.91 -13.49 -18.37
CA ASP A 504 -30.18 -13.67 -19.05
C ASP A 504 -30.62 -15.13 -18.93
N GLY A 505 -31.87 -15.36 -18.45
CA GLY A 505 -32.49 -16.66 -18.34
C GLY A 505 -31.86 -17.63 -17.35
N PHE A 506 -31.09 -17.16 -16.35
CA PHE A 506 -30.58 -18.03 -15.29
C PHE A 506 -31.72 -18.40 -14.32
N PRO A 507 -31.95 -19.71 -14.02
CA PRO A 507 -33.16 -20.15 -13.30
C PRO A 507 -33.35 -19.58 -11.90
N ASP A 508 -32.29 -19.13 -11.28
CA ASP A 508 -32.21 -18.80 -9.87
C ASP A 508 -31.55 -17.43 -9.64
N TRP A 509 -31.51 -16.58 -10.66
CA TRP A 509 -31.02 -15.24 -10.62
C TRP A 509 -31.77 -14.34 -11.59
N PRO A 510 -32.24 -13.14 -11.17
CA PRO A 510 -32.95 -12.23 -12.07
C PRO A 510 -32.13 -11.80 -13.28
N ASP A 511 -32.78 -11.59 -14.41
CA ASP A 511 -32.15 -11.04 -15.60
C ASP A 511 -31.65 -9.61 -15.32
N GLY A 512 -30.48 -9.28 -15.80
CA GLY A 512 -29.92 -7.95 -15.60
C GLY A 512 -28.40 -7.85 -15.85
N VAL A 513 -27.87 -6.66 -15.64
CA VAL A 513 -26.44 -6.40 -15.68
C VAL A 513 -25.95 -6.09 -14.26
N TYR A 514 -25.03 -6.88 -13.79
CA TYR A 514 -24.52 -6.82 -12.43
C TYR A 514 -23.05 -6.40 -12.42
N PRO A 515 -22.72 -5.25 -11.82
CA PRO A 515 -21.32 -4.89 -11.58
C PRO A 515 -20.76 -5.77 -10.47
N MET A 516 -19.79 -6.61 -10.78
CA MET A 516 -19.17 -7.54 -9.85
C MET A 516 -17.65 -7.41 -9.88
N ARG A 517 -17.04 -7.52 -8.72
CA ARG A 517 -15.60 -7.49 -8.57
C ARG A 517 -15.01 -8.89 -8.69
N LEU A 518 -13.96 -9.04 -9.49
CA LEU A 518 -13.24 -10.30 -9.61
C LEU A 518 -12.38 -10.53 -8.37
N MET A 519 -12.61 -11.61 -7.63
CA MET A 519 -11.84 -11.94 -6.43
C MET A 519 -10.72 -12.95 -6.70
N GLN A 520 -10.97 -13.87 -7.62
CA GLN A 520 -10.03 -14.91 -7.95
C GLN A 520 -10.15 -15.29 -9.42
N MET A 521 -9.03 -15.56 -10.04
CA MET A 521 -8.96 -16.26 -11.31
C MET A 521 -8.03 -17.46 -11.19
N SER A 522 -8.38 -18.56 -11.85
CA SER A 522 -7.59 -19.78 -11.86
C SER A 522 -7.73 -20.51 -13.19
N GLY A 523 -6.71 -21.25 -13.56
CA GLY A 523 -6.71 -21.99 -14.82
C GLY A 523 -5.61 -23.02 -14.87
N ASP A 524 -5.53 -23.64 -16.05
CA ASP A 524 -4.50 -24.62 -16.40
C ASP A 524 -3.86 -24.24 -17.74
N GLU A 525 -3.18 -25.19 -18.37
CA GLU A 525 -2.58 -25.01 -19.70
C GLU A 525 -3.58 -24.89 -20.85
N SER A 526 -4.89 -25.19 -20.65
CA SER A 526 -5.89 -25.28 -21.71
C SER A 526 -6.38 -23.92 -22.25
N GLY A 527 -6.18 -22.86 -21.50
CA GLY A 527 -6.73 -21.53 -21.82
C GLY A 527 -8.14 -21.30 -21.30
N LYS A 528 -8.72 -22.25 -20.56
CA LYS A 528 -9.92 -22.01 -19.77
C LYS A 528 -9.53 -21.37 -18.43
N VAL A 529 -10.24 -20.31 -18.07
CA VAL A 529 -9.99 -19.56 -16.84
C VAL A 529 -11.30 -19.48 -16.06
N THR A 530 -11.27 -20.04 -14.87
CA THR A 530 -12.36 -19.90 -13.90
C THR A 530 -12.24 -18.55 -13.20
N LEU A 531 -13.31 -17.79 -13.22
CA LEU A 531 -13.46 -16.50 -12.54
C LEU A 531 -14.40 -16.67 -11.35
N LYS A 532 -14.03 -16.11 -10.22
CA LYS A 532 -14.84 -16.09 -9.01
C LYS A 532 -14.99 -14.64 -8.56
N PHE A 533 -16.25 -14.22 -8.45
CA PHE A 533 -16.59 -12.83 -8.15
C PHE A 533 -16.89 -12.61 -6.67
N ASP A 534 -16.90 -11.36 -6.26
CA ASP A 534 -17.23 -10.97 -4.89
C ASP A 534 -18.69 -11.35 -4.58
N PRO A 535 -18.96 -11.88 -3.37
CA PRO A 535 -20.33 -12.16 -2.97
C PRO A 535 -21.18 -10.90 -2.96
N VAL A 536 -22.37 -10.98 -3.53
CA VAL A 536 -23.37 -9.92 -3.47
C VAL A 536 -24.44 -10.26 -2.44
N ARG A 537 -25.01 -9.25 -1.81
CA ARG A 537 -26.12 -9.43 -0.89
C ARG A 537 -27.38 -9.77 -1.68
N GLU A 538 -28.06 -10.83 -1.27
CA GLU A 538 -29.37 -11.13 -1.81
C GLU A 538 -30.43 -10.20 -1.19
N PRO A 539 -31.43 -9.75 -1.98
CA PRO A 539 -32.55 -9.02 -1.42
C PRO A 539 -33.32 -9.91 -0.43
N VAL A 540 -33.58 -9.38 0.74
CA VAL A 540 -34.40 -10.03 1.77
C VAL A 540 -35.74 -9.31 1.77
N GLU A 541 -36.84 -10.05 1.43
CA GLU A 541 -38.22 -9.54 1.46
C GLU A 541 -38.79 -9.46 2.87
#